data_31220e1f1ef294fd14f461bae6c523a7
#
_entry.id   31220e1f1ef294fd14f461bae6c523a7
#
_cell.length_a   1.000
_cell.length_b   1.000
_cell.length_c   1.000
_cell.angle_alpha   90.00
_cell.angle_beta   90.00
_cell.angle_gamma   90.00
#
_symmetry.space_group_name_H-M   'P 1'
#
loop_
_entity.id
_entity.type
_entity.pdbx_description
1 polymer ?
#
loop_
_entity_poly.entity_id
_entity_poly.type
_entity_poly.pdbx_seq_one_letter_code
_entity_poly.pdbx_strand_id
1 'polypeptide(L)'
;MKFATIGILGGGQLGRMMAFDAQRMGMKVIVLDPDSNAPAGQVANQHIIGSFRDPQKITELAKLCDVVTVEIEHVDADALETLEQQGVVVQPSARTIQMIQDKYAQKAHFAHQNIPLAPFIDVPDEQAAYQTGEQLGYPFVLKAKRLAYDGRGNVVVNTRDDVPQAVKALGGRELYAEGWIAFTKELAVMIGRGALGRPWLVGE
;
A
#
# COMPACT_ATOMS: atom_id res chain seq x y z
N MET A 1 26.87 22.44 2.05
CA MET A 1 25.88 21.56 1.39
C MET A 1 24.77 21.32 2.40
N LYS A 2 23.52 21.72 2.13
CA LYS A 2 22.39 21.44 3.04
C LYS A 2 21.94 20.00 2.71
N PHE A 3 22.09 19.10 3.66
CA PHE A 3 21.57 17.73 3.50
C PHE A 3 20.05 17.77 3.58
N ALA A 4 19.39 16.98 2.74
CA ALA A 4 17.94 16.88 2.71
C ALA A 4 17.39 16.29 4.02
N THR A 5 16.20 16.74 4.40
CA THR A 5 15.41 16.15 5.50
C THR A 5 14.27 15.34 4.92
N ILE A 6 14.19 14.05 5.28
CA ILE A 6 13.16 13.12 4.83
C ILE A 6 12.13 12.95 5.94
N GLY A 7 10.86 13.15 5.62
CA GLY A 7 9.73 12.81 6.46
C GLY A 7 9.20 11.43 6.10
N ILE A 8 9.04 10.53 7.06
CA ILE A 8 8.52 9.18 6.87
C ILE A 8 7.18 9.06 7.60
N LEU A 9 6.13 8.71 6.87
CA LEU A 9 4.82 8.37 7.41
C LEU A 9 4.76 6.85 7.67
N GLY A 10 4.63 6.49 8.94
CA GLY A 10 4.81 5.12 9.42
C GLY A 10 6.20 4.91 10.02
N GLY A 11 6.23 4.38 11.23
CA GLY A 11 7.45 4.18 12.02
C GLY A 11 7.80 2.72 12.27
N GLY A 12 7.31 1.80 11.45
CA GLY A 12 7.55 0.37 11.58
C GLY A 12 9.00 -0.04 11.27
N GLN A 13 9.20 -1.33 11.09
CA GLN A 13 10.53 -1.90 10.85
C GLN A 13 11.14 -1.43 9.53
N LEU A 14 10.34 -1.33 8.47
CA LEU A 14 10.82 -0.81 7.18
C LEU A 14 11.21 0.67 7.29
N GLY A 15 10.42 1.47 7.99
CA GLY A 15 10.74 2.87 8.28
C GLY A 15 12.06 3.01 9.04
N ARG A 16 12.37 2.09 9.97
CA ARG A 16 13.66 2.04 10.65
C ARG A 16 14.82 1.74 9.70
N MET A 17 14.64 0.79 8.78
CA MET A 17 15.66 0.49 7.76
C MET A 17 15.88 1.68 6.83
N MET A 18 14.81 2.33 6.37
CA MET A 18 14.88 3.55 5.57
C MET A 18 15.63 4.67 6.32
N ALA A 19 15.37 4.84 7.62
CA ALA A 19 16.04 5.84 8.44
C ALA A 19 17.55 5.60 8.51
N PHE A 20 18.00 4.37 8.70
CA PHE A 20 19.42 4.05 8.71
C PHE A 20 20.11 4.37 7.38
N ASP A 21 19.50 4.02 6.26
CA ASP A 21 20.11 4.27 4.96
C ASP A 21 20.11 5.77 4.60
N ALA A 22 19.05 6.50 4.93
CA ALA A 22 19.01 7.94 4.77
C ALA A 22 20.10 8.64 5.60
N GLN A 23 20.27 8.24 6.86
CA GLN A 23 21.30 8.79 7.74
C GLN A 23 22.72 8.45 7.26
N ARG A 24 22.95 7.25 6.72
CA ARG A 24 24.24 6.88 6.09
C ARG A 24 24.57 7.79 4.89
N MET A 25 23.56 8.28 4.19
CA MET A 25 23.71 9.27 3.10
C MET A 25 23.80 10.73 3.62
N GLY A 26 23.84 10.94 4.94
CA GLY A 26 23.95 12.26 5.56
C GLY A 26 22.63 13.03 5.65
N MET A 27 21.49 12.39 5.39
CA MET A 27 20.16 13.01 5.49
C MET A 27 19.64 12.99 6.92
N LYS A 28 18.78 13.96 7.24
CA LYS A 28 17.98 13.92 8.48
C LYS A 28 16.67 13.18 8.23
N VAL A 29 16.20 12.49 9.26
CA VAL A 29 14.95 11.73 9.20
C VAL A 29 14.01 12.20 10.29
N ILE A 30 12.78 12.50 9.93
CA ILE A 30 11.67 12.78 10.84
C ILE A 30 10.59 11.75 10.58
N VAL A 31 10.08 11.11 11.62
CA VAL A 31 9.07 10.05 11.53
C VAL A 31 7.76 10.55 12.14
N LEU A 32 6.63 10.23 11.52
CA LEU A 32 5.29 10.38 12.09
C LEU A 32 4.69 8.98 12.31
N ASP A 33 4.45 8.63 13.57
CA ASP A 33 3.82 7.37 13.96
C ASP A 33 3.03 7.52 15.27
N PRO A 34 1.88 6.87 15.44
CA PRO A 34 1.10 6.94 16.68
C PRO A 34 1.73 6.19 17.86
N ASP A 35 2.57 5.19 17.61
CA ASP A 35 3.27 4.47 18.68
C ASP A 35 4.50 5.25 19.13
N SER A 36 4.49 5.72 20.36
CA SER A 36 5.62 6.44 20.95
C SER A 36 6.93 5.64 20.99
N ASN A 37 6.84 4.31 20.88
CA ASN A 37 7.97 3.39 20.82
C ASN A 37 8.19 2.78 19.43
N ALA A 38 7.66 3.42 18.38
CA ALA A 38 7.82 2.97 16.99
C ALA A 38 9.29 2.70 16.65
N PRO A 39 9.60 1.57 15.97
CA PRO A 39 10.98 1.17 15.64
C PRO A 39 11.79 2.27 14.93
N ALA A 40 11.19 2.98 13.98
CA ALA A 40 11.86 4.09 13.29
C ALA A 40 12.00 5.34 14.17
N GLY A 41 11.03 5.59 15.04
CA GLY A 41 11.08 6.71 16.00
C GLY A 41 12.28 6.65 16.95
N GLN A 42 12.73 5.43 17.30
CA GLN A 42 13.89 5.20 18.17
C GLN A 42 15.23 5.64 17.53
N VAL A 43 15.31 5.72 16.21
CA VAL A 43 16.55 6.01 15.48
C VAL A 43 16.47 7.28 14.64
N ALA A 44 15.28 7.85 14.44
CA ALA A 44 15.07 9.07 13.70
C ALA A 44 15.67 10.29 14.45
N ASN A 45 15.97 11.35 13.72
CA ASN A 45 16.41 12.61 14.30
C ASN A 45 15.29 13.32 15.08
N GLN A 46 14.02 13.05 14.69
CA GLN A 46 12.83 13.53 15.38
C GLN A 46 11.68 12.54 15.16
N HIS A 47 10.88 12.33 16.19
CA HIS A 47 9.65 11.55 16.13
C HIS A 47 8.47 12.44 16.50
N ILE A 48 7.51 12.58 15.60
CA ILE A 48 6.23 13.23 15.83
C ILE A 48 5.23 12.11 16.19
N ILE A 49 4.72 12.15 17.41
CA ILE A 49 3.73 11.19 17.86
C ILE A 49 2.37 11.66 17.37
N GLY A 50 1.72 10.85 16.54
CA GLY A 50 0.42 11.16 15.95
C GLY A 50 0.05 10.17 14.83
N SER A 51 -1.23 10.18 14.46
CA SER A 51 -1.71 9.33 13.39
C SER A 51 -1.18 9.80 12.03
N PHE A 52 -0.65 8.88 11.25
CA PHE A 52 -0.32 9.09 9.83
C PHE A 52 -1.59 9.15 8.94
N ARG A 53 -2.80 9.16 9.55
CA ARG A 53 -4.09 9.46 8.92
C ARG A 53 -4.64 10.81 9.34
N ASP A 54 -3.94 11.55 10.18
CA ASP A 54 -4.33 12.89 10.60
C ASP A 54 -3.72 13.92 9.66
N PRO A 55 -4.51 14.63 8.83
CA PRO A 55 -4.01 15.64 7.88
C PRO A 55 -3.21 16.75 8.55
N GLN A 56 -3.52 17.11 9.80
CA GLN A 56 -2.79 18.14 10.53
C GLN A 56 -1.39 17.65 10.90
N LYS A 57 -1.27 16.38 11.34
CA LYS A 57 0.02 15.76 11.68
C LYS A 57 0.88 15.53 10.44
N ILE A 58 0.27 15.11 9.33
CA ILE A 58 0.95 15.00 8.04
C ILE A 58 1.49 16.36 7.59
N THR A 59 0.69 17.43 7.72
CA THR A 59 1.11 18.79 7.40
C THR A 59 2.21 19.29 8.34
N GLU A 60 2.15 18.94 9.63
CA GLU A 60 3.21 19.26 10.62
C GLU A 60 4.54 18.65 10.19
N LEU A 61 4.54 17.35 9.84
CA LEU A 61 5.73 16.67 9.32
C LEU A 61 6.27 17.35 8.05
N ALA A 62 5.40 17.59 7.08
CA ALA A 62 5.78 18.14 5.78
C ALA A 62 6.48 19.50 5.87
N LYS A 63 6.08 20.35 6.81
CA LYS A 63 6.73 21.67 7.04
C LYS A 63 8.19 21.57 7.50
N LEU A 64 8.60 20.42 8.01
CA LEU A 64 9.94 20.19 8.56
C LEU A 64 10.86 19.44 7.57
N CYS A 65 10.31 19.00 6.43
CA CYS A 65 10.99 18.08 5.50
C CYS A 65 11.13 18.69 4.12
N ASP A 66 12.15 18.26 3.39
CA ASP A 66 12.34 18.58 1.98
C ASP A 66 11.58 17.57 1.08
N VAL A 67 11.33 16.35 1.59
CA VAL A 67 10.56 15.30 0.91
C VAL A 67 9.79 14.48 1.93
N VAL A 68 8.58 14.06 1.58
CA VAL A 68 7.74 13.16 2.37
C VAL A 68 7.66 11.82 1.66
N THR A 69 7.85 10.73 2.40
CA THR A 69 7.67 9.36 1.92
C THR A 69 6.80 8.56 2.88
N VAL A 70 6.37 7.38 2.45
CA VAL A 70 5.52 6.50 3.25
C VAL A 70 6.22 5.16 3.50
N GLU A 71 6.01 4.61 4.67
CA GLU A 71 6.42 3.25 5.03
C GLU A 71 5.22 2.31 5.02
N ILE A 72 4.03 2.84 5.32
CA ILE A 72 2.77 2.11 5.35
C ILE A 72 1.78 2.73 4.37
N GLU A 73 1.07 1.92 3.59
CA GLU A 73 0.11 2.40 2.59
C GLU A 73 -1.18 2.99 3.21
N HIS A 74 -1.44 2.75 4.49
CA HIS A 74 -2.69 3.17 5.15
C HIS A 74 -2.68 4.62 5.64
N VAL A 75 -1.97 5.49 4.95
CA VAL A 75 -1.92 6.94 5.21
C VAL A 75 -3.15 7.65 4.62
N ASP A 76 -3.37 8.91 5.01
CA ASP A 76 -4.35 9.77 4.36
C ASP A 76 -3.79 10.27 3.01
N ALA A 77 -4.21 9.62 1.92
CA ALA A 77 -3.73 9.94 0.58
C ALA A 77 -4.27 11.28 0.05
N ASP A 78 -5.43 11.73 0.51
CA ASP A 78 -6.01 13.04 0.13
C ASP A 78 -5.22 14.18 0.79
N ALA A 79 -4.75 13.97 2.02
CA ALA A 79 -3.81 14.89 2.65
C ALA A 79 -2.49 14.98 1.89
N LEU A 80 -1.97 13.85 1.39
CA LEU A 80 -0.76 13.84 0.54
C LEU A 80 -0.98 14.57 -0.78
N GLU A 81 -2.13 14.40 -1.43
CA GLU A 81 -2.48 15.15 -2.65
C GLU A 81 -2.54 16.65 -2.40
N THR A 82 -3.12 17.05 -1.27
CA THR A 82 -3.14 18.46 -0.84
C THR A 82 -1.71 19.02 -0.68
N LEU A 83 -0.80 18.25 -0.09
CA LEU A 83 0.61 18.66 0.05
C LEU A 83 1.30 18.80 -1.32
N GLU A 84 1.07 17.88 -2.26
CA GLU A 84 1.61 17.98 -3.64
C GLU A 84 1.12 19.24 -4.33
N GLN A 85 -0.17 19.60 -4.20
CA GLN A 85 -0.75 20.83 -4.75
C GLN A 85 -0.11 22.09 -4.15
N GLN A 86 0.40 22.00 -2.92
CA GLN A 86 1.14 23.08 -2.23
C GLN A 86 2.63 23.11 -2.58
N GLY A 87 3.09 22.21 -3.47
CA GLY A 87 4.48 22.15 -3.91
C GLY A 87 5.41 21.32 -3.03
N VAL A 88 4.87 20.55 -2.07
CA VAL A 88 5.66 19.60 -1.27
C VAL A 88 6.00 18.40 -2.14
N VAL A 89 7.25 17.95 -2.08
CA VAL A 89 7.68 16.72 -2.77
C VAL A 89 7.22 15.52 -1.98
N VAL A 90 6.30 14.73 -2.55
CA VAL A 90 5.81 13.47 -1.99
C VAL A 90 6.22 12.31 -2.89
N GLN A 91 6.87 11.27 -2.34
CA GLN A 91 7.33 10.10 -3.08
C GLN A 91 7.08 8.81 -2.28
N PRO A 92 6.35 7.84 -2.82
CA PRO A 92 5.63 7.88 -4.11
C PRO A 92 4.49 8.90 -4.11
N SER A 93 4.00 9.29 -5.30
CA SER A 93 2.94 10.30 -5.40
C SER A 93 1.65 9.89 -4.68
N ALA A 94 0.87 10.86 -4.24
CA ALA A 94 -0.45 10.64 -3.62
C ALA A 94 -1.34 9.75 -4.49
N ARG A 95 -1.37 9.99 -5.80
CA ARG A 95 -2.09 9.15 -6.78
C ARG A 95 -1.62 7.70 -6.76
N THR A 96 -0.32 7.45 -6.61
CA THR A 96 0.20 6.07 -6.49
C THR A 96 -0.30 5.42 -5.21
N ILE A 97 -0.29 6.15 -4.09
CA ILE A 97 -0.81 5.66 -2.81
C ILE A 97 -2.31 5.34 -2.90
N GLN A 98 -3.12 6.26 -3.45
CA GLN A 98 -4.56 6.03 -3.68
C GLN A 98 -4.81 4.75 -4.49
N MET A 99 -4.00 4.51 -5.53
CA MET A 99 -4.11 3.31 -6.38
C MET A 99 -3.78 2.03 -5.61
N ILE A 100 -2.69 2.01 -4.84
CA ILE A 100 -2.29 0.78 -4.11
C ILE A 100 -3.18 0.48 -2.91
N GLN A 101 -3.87 1.49 -2.36
CA GLN A 101 -4.84 1.32 -1.27
C GLN A 101 -6.09 0.54 -1.72
N ASP A 102 -6.41 0.54 -3.01
CA ASP A 102 -7.53 -0.20 -3.57
C ASP A 102 -7.03 -1.28 -4.54
N LYS A 103 -7.04 -2.53 -4.07
CA LYS A 103 -6.51 -3.68 -4.81
C LYS A 103 -7.26 -3.94 -6.12
N TYR A 104 -8.57 -3.67 -6.16
CA TYR A 104 -9.37 -3.82 -7.37
C TYR A 104 -9.04 -2.71 -8.38
N ALA A 105 -8.99 -1.46 -7.93
CA ALA A 105 -8.60 -0.34 -8.79
C ALA A 105 -7.19 -0.52 -9.35
N GLN A 106 -6.25 -1.01 -8.54
CA GLN A 106 -4.88 -1.33 -8.97
C GLN A 106 -4.89 -2.39 -10.09
N LYS A 107 -5.66 -3.47 -9.93
CA LYS A 107 -5.79 -4.50 -10.97
C LYS A 107 -6.45 -3.98 -12.24
N ALA A 108 -7.50 -3.19 -12.12
CA ALA A 108 -8.15 -2.57 -13.27
C ALA A 108 -7.17 -1.66 -14.05
N HIS A 109 -6.34 -0.90 -13.33
CA HIS A 109 -5.28 -0.11 -13.95
C HIS A 109 -4.26 -0.98 -14.70
N PHE A 110 -3.79 -2.05 -14.10
CA PHE A 110 -2.83 -2.97 -14.74
C PHE A 110 -3.44 -3.68 -15.95
N ALA A 111 -4.70 -4.12 -15.86
CA ALA A 111 -5.41 -4.71 -16.99
C ALA A 111 -5.53 -3.74 -18.17
N HIS A 112 -5.83 -2.47 -17.90
CA HIS A 112 -5.87 -1.41 -18.91
C HIS A 112 -4.51 -1.20 -19.61
N GLN A 113 -3.41 -1.47 -18.92
CA GLN A 113 -2.05 -1.43 -19.47
C GLN A 113 -1.62 -2.75 -20.12
N ASN A 114 -2.53 -3.71 -20.28
CA ASN A 114 -2.26 -5.05 -20.82
C ASN A 114 -1.20 -5.85 -20.04
N ILE A 115 -1.05 -5.57 -18.75
CA ILE A 115 -0.19 -6.37 -17.86
C ILE A 115 -0.92 -7.68 -17.55
N PRO A 116 -0.29 -8.86 -17.74
CA PRO A 116 -0.89 -10.15 -17.43
C PRO A 116 -1.29 -10.24 -15.95
N LEU A 117 -2.53 -10.63 -15.69
CA LEU A 117 -3.11 -10.78 -14.35
C LEU A 117 -3.93 -12.06 -14.27
N ALA A 118 -4.13 -12.57 -13.05
CA ALA A 118 -5.20 -13.49 -12.77
C ALA A 118 -6.55 -12.84 -13.16
N PRO A 119 -7.50 -13.56 -13.74
CA PRO A 119 -8.86 -13.04 -13.96
C PRO A 119 -9.43 -12.49 -12.65
N PHE A 120 -10.10 -11.35 -12.69
CA PHE A 120 -10.67 -10.74 -11.49
C PHE A 120 -12.03 -10.11 -11.79
N ILE A 121 -12.92 -10.14 -10.82
CA ILE A 121 -14.31 -9.71 -10.94
C ILE A 121 -14.71 -8.91 -9.70
N ASP A 122 -15.44 -7.82 -9.88
CA ASP A 122 -16.06 -7.08 -8.77
C ASP A 122 -17.15 -7.91 -8.10
N VAL A 123 -17.19 -7.92 -6.77
CA VAL A 123 -18.15 -8.69 -5.98
C VAL A 123 -18.85 -7.74 -5.00
N PRO A 124 -19.88 -7.02 -5.47
CA PRO A 124 -20.61 -6.06 -4.64
C PRO A 124 -21.46 -6.73 -3.56
N ASP A 125 -21.89 -7.98 -3.77
CA ASP A 125 -22.78 -8.72 -2.87
C ASP A 125 -22.56 -10.23 -2.96
N GLU A 126 -23.26 -10.99 -2.12
CA GLU A 126 -23.20 -12.45 -2.09
C GLU A 126 -23.68 -13.09 -3.39
N GLN A 127 -24.69 -12.51 -4.05
CA GLN A 127 -25.20 -13.03 -5.32
C GLN A 127 -24.12 -12.93 -6.42
N ALA A 128 -23.39 -11.84 -6.45
CA ALA A 128 -22.24 -11.66 -7.35
C ALA A 128 -21.12 -12.67 -7.06
N ALA A 129 -20.91 -13.06 -5.78
CA ALA A 129 -19.94 -14.10 -5.43
C ALA A 129 -20.33 -15.48 -6.00
N TYR A 130 -21.60 -15.83 -6.00
CA TYR A 130 -22.08 -17.05 -6.69
C TYR A 130 -21.84 -16.99 -8.20
N GLN A 131 -22.19 -15.87 -8.83
CA GLN A 131 -21.96 -15.67 -10.27
C GLN A 131 -20.48 -15.73 -10.63
N THR A 132 -19.61 -15.25 -9.75
CA THR A 132 -18.16 -15.35 -9.91
C THR A 132 -17.70 -16.79 -9.99
N GLY A 133 -18.21 -17.68 -9.13
CA GLY A 133 -17.91 -19.11 -9.19
C GLY A 133 -18.37 -19.77 -10.49
N GLU A 134 -19.49 -19.30 -11.07
CA GLU A 134 -19.97 -19.76 -12.38
C GLU A 134 -19.08 -19.27 -13.54
N GLN A 135 -18.47 -18.10 -13.41
CA GLN A 135 -17.63 -17.50 -14.46
C GLN A 135 -16.16 -17.95 -14.37
N LEU A 136 -15.57 -17.96 -13.19
CA LEU A 136 -14.15 -18.24 -12.96
C LEU A 136 -13.90 -19.72 -12.66
N GLY A 137 -14.94 -20.47 -12.26
CA GLY A 137 -14.80 -21.81 -11.69
C GLY A 137 -14.39 -21.78 -10.22
N TYR A 138 -14.30 -22.98 -9.65
CA TYR A 138 -13.80 -23.19 -8.28
C TYR A 138 -12.47 -23.96 -8.32
N PRO A 139 -11.53 -23.67 -7.41
CA PRO A 139 -11.60 -22.61 -6.42
C PRO A 139 -11.36 -21.21 -7.02
N PHE A 140 -11.81 -20.18 -6.31
CA PHE A 140 -11.40 -18.80 -6.53
C PHE A 140 -11.08 -18.14 -5.19
N VAL A 141 -10.45 -16.95 -5.20
CA VAL A 141 -10.08 -16.22 -3.99
C VAL A 141 -10.95 -14.97 -3.88
N LEU A 142 -11.75 -14.88 -2.83
CA LEU A 142 -12.51 -13.69 -2.47
C LEU A 142 -11.62 -12.78 -1.63
N LYS A 143 -11.54 -11.49 -1.98
CA LYS A 143 -10.60 -10.54 -1.38
C LYS A 143 -11.29 -9.22 -1.05
N ALA A 144 -10.87 -8.60 0.06
CA ALA A 144 -11.25 -7.22 0.35
C ALA A 144 -10.46 -6.25 -0.56
N LYS A 145 -11.15 -5.26 -1.14
CA LYS A 145 -10.54 -4.24 -1.99
C LYS A 145 -9.53 -3.39 -1.22
N ARG A 146 -9.83 -3.09 0.04
CA ARG A 146 -9.05 -2.19 0.90
C ARG A 146 -8.72 -2.83 2.24
N LEU A 147 -7.68 -2.35 2.91
CA LEU A 147 -7.27 -2.75 4.25
C LEU A 147 -6.99 -4.26 4.37
N ALA A 148 -6.48 -4.87 3.32
CA ALA A 148 -6.06 -6.27 3.27
C ALA A 148 -4.52 -6.34 3.24
N TYR A 149 -3.92 -6.95 4.28
CA TYR A 149 -2.48 -7.10 4.44
C TYR A 149 -2.17 -8.46 5.09
N ASP A 150 -1.00 -9.00 4.85
CA ASP A 150 -0.48 -10.24 5.44
C ASP A 150 -1.47 -11.42 5.40
N GLY A 151 -2.15 -11.61 4.25
CA GLY A 151 -3.16 -12.66 4.08
C GLY A 151 -4.51 -12.38 4.76
N ARG A 152 -4.61 -11.34 5.58
CA ARG A 152 -5.87 -10.89 6.17
C ARG A 152 -6.73 -10.20 5.11
N GLY A 153 -7.99 -10.60 5.02
CA GLY A 153 -8.91 -10.08 3.99
C GLY A 153 -8.92 -10.88 2.69
N ASN A 154 -8.40 -12.12 2.71
CA ASN A 154 -8.51 -13.08 1.61
C ASN A 154 -9.15 -14.37 2.13
N VAL A 155 -10.07 -14.95 1.36
CA VAL A 155 -10.70 -16.25 1.65
C VAL A 155 -10.76 -17.07 0.37
N VAL A 156 -10.28 -18.31 0.43
CA VAL A 156 -10.43 -19.26 -0.68
C VAL A 156 -11.84 -19.84 -0.64
N VAL A 157 -12.52 -19.78 -1.77
CA VAL A 157 -13.84 -20.39 -1.99
C VAL A 157 -13.65 -21.62 -2.84
N ASN A 158 -13.70 -22.81 -2.23
CA ASN A 158 -13.43 -24.07 -2.92
C ASN A 158 -14.65 -24.60 -3.64
N THR A 159 -15.84 -24.33 -3.13
CA THR A 159 -17.11 -24.81 -3.66
C THR A 159 -18.18 -23.73 -3.58
N ARG A 160 -19.30 -23.95 -4.27
CA ARG A 160 -20.46 -23.06 -4.19
C ARG A 160 -20.98 -22.87 -2.76
N ASP A 161 -20.91 -23.92 -1.95
CA ASP A 161 -21.44 -23.94 -0.59
C ASP A 161 -20.58 -23.11 0.40
N ASP A 162 -19.34 -22.81 0.04
CA ASP A 162 -18.43 -21.99 0.84
C ASP A 162 -18.73 -20.47 0.73
N VAL A 163 -19.47 -20.03 -0.29
CA VAL A 163 -19.71 -18.61 -0.61
C VAL A 163 -20.28 -17.83 0.57
N PRO A 164 -21.35 -18.27 1.26
CA PRO A 164 -21.93 -17.49 2.35
C PRO A 164 -20.95 -17.29 3.50
N GLN A 165 -20.19 -18.32 3.83
CA GLN A 165 -19.20 -18.26 4.90
C GLN A 165 -18.02 -17.35 4.54
N ALA A 166 -17.57 -17.39 3.29
CA ALA A 166 -16.49 -16.54 2.79
C ALA A 166 -16.87 -15.07 2.80
N VAL A 167 -18.07 -14.72 2.30
CA VAL A 167 -18.60 -13.35 2.34
C VAL A 167 -18.75 -12.87 3.77
N LYS A 168 -19.30 -13.69 4.67
CA LYS A 168 -19.44 -13.37 6.09
C LYS A 168 -18.09 -13.15 6.78
N ALA A 169 -17.08 -13.95 6.46
CA ALA A 169 -15.74 -13.84 7.04
C ALA A 169 -15.05 -12.51 6.68
N LEU A 170 -15.36 -11.95 5.52
CA LEU A 170 -14.85 -10.65 5.06
C LEU A 170 -15.73 -9.46 5.47
N GLY A 171 -16.86 -9.72 6.06
CA GLY A 171 -17.87 -8.89 6.71
C GLY A 171 -17.86 -7.39 6.45
N GLY A 172 -18.82 -6.89 5.66
CA GLY A 172 -19.08 -5.45 5.47
C GLY A 172 -18.03 -4.69 4.66
N ARG A 173 -17.02 -5.38 4.11
CA ARG A 173 -15.99 -4.78 3.24
C ARG A 173 -16.44 -4.82 1.79
N GLU A 174 -15.95 -3.90 0.98
CA GLU A 174 -16.04 -4.00 -0.48
C GLU A 174 -15.14 -5.14 -0.95
N LEU A 175 -15.69 -6.04 -1.78
CA LEU A 175 -15.04 -7.28 -2.18
C LEU A 175 -14.79 -7.32 -3.69
N TYR A 176 -13.81 -8.12 -4.06
CA TYR A 176 -13.57 -8.58 -5.42
C TYR A 176 -13.05 -10.03 -5.37
N ALA A 177 -13.11 -10.72 -6.49
CA ALA A 177 -12.62 -12.07 -6.59
C ALA A 177 -11.48 -12.18 -7.61
N GLU A 178 -10.58 -13.12 -7.38
CA GLU A 178 -9.53 -13.52 -8.32
C GLU A 178 -9.65 -15.01 -8.64
N GLY A 179 -9.47 -15.34 -9.92
CA GLY A 179 -9.35 -16.72 -10.35
C GLY A 179 -8.14 -17.40 -9.71
N TRP A 180 -8.29 -18.68 -9.40
CA TRP A 180 -7.20 -19.47 -8.85
C TRP A 180 -6.08 -19.69 -9.86
N ILE A 181 -4.85 -19.40 -9.47
CA ILE A 181 -3.67 -19.66 -10.28
C ILE A 181 -2.86 -20.79 -9.63
N ALA A 182 -2.72 -21.90 -10.35
CA ALA A 182 -1.85 -23.01 -9.93
C ALA A 182 -0.39 -22.67 -10.26
N PHE A 183 0.28 -21.92 -9.38
CA PHE A 183 1.68 -21.57 -9.55
C PHE A 183 2.62 -22.58 -8.90
N THR A 184 3.80 -22.74 -9.45
CA THR A 184 4.86 -23.60 -8.89
C THR A 184 5.83 -22.81 -8.02
N LYS A 185 5.96 -21.50 -8.25
CA LYS A 185 6.84 -20.59 -7.49
C LYS A 185 6.23 -19.20 -7.45
N GLU A 186 6.45 -18.53 -6.34
CA GLU A 186 6.26 -17.08 -6.19
C GLU A 186 7.61 -16.40 -6.37
N LEU A 187 7.66 -15.34 -7.18
CA LEU A 187 8.86 -14.55 -7.40
C LEU A 187 8.56 -13.10 -7.03
N ALA A 188 9.52 -12.46 -6.36
CA ALA A 188 9.48 -11.05 -6.07
C ALA A 188 10.64 -10.34 -6.78
N VAL A 189 10.34 -9.22 -7.41
CA VAL A 189 11.34 -8.38 -8.07
C VAL A 189 11.19 -6.96 -7.54
N MET A 190 12.28 -6.37 -7.08
CA MET A 190 12.30 -4.99 -6.61
C MET A 190 12.84 -4.10 -7.73
N ILE A 191 12.06 -3.09 -8.11
CA ILE A 191 12.41 -2.15 -9.18
C ILE A 191 12.39 -0.74 -8.60
N GLY A 192 13.52 -0.01 -8.74
CA GLY A 192 13.59 1.43 -8.49
C GLY A 192 13.33 2.20 -9.78
N ARG A 193 12.66 3.36 -9.68
CA ARG A 193 12.50 4.30 -10.80
C ARG A 193 12.83 5.71 -10.33
N GLY A 194 13.82 6.33 -10.94
CA GLY A 194 14.17 7.72 -10.66
C GLY A 194 13.28 8.72 -11.38
N ALA A 195 13.40 10.00 -11.02
CA ALA A 195 12.64 11.12 -11.61
C ALA A 195 12.78 11.21 -13.14
N LEU A 196 13.88 10.73 -13.72
CA LEU A 196 14.09 10.68 -15.17
C LEU A 196 13.43 9.47 -15.84
N GLY A 197 12.63 8.71 -15.12
CA GLY A 197 11.83 7.59 -15.64
C GLY A 197 12.63 6.33 -16.00
N ARG A 198 13.94 6.29 -15.77
CA ARG A 198 14.75 5.08 -16.02
C ARG A 198 14.58 4.10 -14.87
N PRO A 199 14.07 2.88 -15.12
CA PRO A 199 14.01 1.84 -14.11
C PRO A 199 15.37 1.19 -13.91
N TRP A 200 15.62 0.68 -12.71
CA TRP A 200 16.73 -0.23 -12.39
C TRP A 200 16.24 -1.35 -11.48
N LEU A 201 16.83 -2.52 -11.63
CA LEU A 201 16.61 -3.62 -10.69
C LEU A 201 17.38 -3.34 -9.39
N VAL A 202 16.77 -3.66 -8.26
CA VAL A 202 17.41 -3.59 -6.96
C VAL A 202 17.87 -5.00 -6.60
N GLY A 203 19.18 -5.21 -6.44
CA GLY A 203 19.71 -6.48 -5.97
C GLY A 203 20.56 -7.28 -6.99
N GLU A 204 21.16 -6.63 -7.98
CA GLU A 204 22.32 -7.19 -8.69
C GLU A 204 23.62 -6.86 -7.97
#